data_8b7cd097f34840497c5ac816727a8c47
#
_entry.id   8b7cd097f34840497c5ac816727a8c47
#
_cell.length_a   1.000
_cell.length_b   1.000
_cell.length_c   1.000
_cell.angle_alpha   90.00
_cell.angle_beta   90.00
_cell.angle_gamma   90.00
#
_symmetry.space_group_name_H-M   'P 1'
#
loop_
_entity.id
_entity.type
_entity.pdbx_description
1 polymer ?
#
loop_
_entity_poly.entity_id
_entity_poly.type
_entity_poly.pdbx_seq_one_letter_code
_entity_poly.pdbx_strand_id
1 'polypeptide(L)'
;MATGRCLCGAVQYEVNGPLRNVLICHCEECRRWHGHFSASTAAKRDDLVLVEQTGLKWIDSPRSDARARRGFCAECGSSLFWDPPDRGTISIAAGTLDGDTGLRITAHWYVSQA
;
A
#
# COMPACT_ATOMS: atom_id res chain seq x y z
N MET A 1 8.50 -14.34 6.44
CA MET A 1 7.39 -13.50 6.91
C MET A 1 7.84 -12.05 7.05
N ALA A 2 7.07 -11.12 6.55
CA ALA A 2 7.35 -9.70 6.72
C ALA A 2 6.31 -9.09 7.67
N THR A 3 6.67 -8.02 8.35
CA THR A 3 5.78 -7.26 9.22
C THR A 3 5.80 -5.78 8.80
N GLY A 4 4.76 -5.05 9.12
CA GLY A 4 4.69 -3.64 8.87
C GLY A 4 3.69 -2.93 9.74
N ARG A 5 3.72 -1.60 9.72
CA ARG A 5 2.81 -0.77 10.50
C ARG A 5 2.76 0.67 10.00
N CYS A 6 1.72 1.38 10.38
CA CYS A 6 1.66 2.83 10.20
C CYS A 6 2.63 3.54 11.16
N LEU A 7 2.74 4.85 11.03
CA LEU A 7 3.66 5.64 11.86
C LEU A 7 3.37 5.49 13.37
N CYS A 8 2.11 5.53 13.77
CA CYS A 8 1.73 5.48 15.19
C CYS A 8 1.50 4.07 15.76
N GLY A 9 1.44 3.06 14.89
CA GLY A 9 1.21 1.67 15.31
C GLY A 9 -0.24 1.25 15.47
N ALA A 10 -1.21 2.14 15.21
CA ALA A 10 -2.63 1.79 15.31
C ALA A 10 -3.09 0.87 14.15
N VAL A 11 -2.27 0.68 13.14
CA VAL A 11 -2.44 -0.33 12.10
C VAL A 11 -1.14 -1.14 12.01
N GLN A 12 -1.26 -2.45 12.19
CA GLN A 12 -0.12 -3.38 12.09
C GLN A 12 -0.54 -4.60 11.28
N TYR A 13 0.38 -5.13 10.52
CA TYR A 13 0.09 -6.27 9.65
C TYR A 13 1.29 -7.21 9.50
N GLU A 14 1.00 -8.40 9.03
CA GLU A 14 1.99 -9.42 8.66
C GLU A 14 1.70 -9.88 7.24
N VAL A 15 2.74 -10.27 6.52
CA VAL A 15 2.64 -10.88 5.20
C VAL A 15 3.33 -12.23 5.24
N ASN A 16 2.56 -13.29 5.03
CA ASN A 16 3.02 -14.68 5.12
C ASN A 16 3.30 -15.27 3.73
N GLY A 17 3.95 -14.52 2.87
CA GLY A 17 4.28 -14.95 1.51
C GLY A 17 5.17 -13.95 0.80
N PRO A 18 5.44 -14.18 -0.48
CA PRO A 18 6.33 -13.32 -1.24
C PRO A 18 5.74 -11.93 -1.46
N LEU A 19 6.62 -10.94 -1.49
CA LEU A 19 6.31 -9.56 -1.84
C LEU A 19 6.89 -9.24 -3.21
N ARG A 20 6.12 -8.53 -4.03
CA ARG A 20 6.58 -8.03 -5.32
C ARG A 20 7.60 -6.92 -5.10
N ASN A 21 8.56 -6.77 -6.01
CA ASN A 21 9.44 -5.61 -6.01
C ASN A 21 8.63 -4.30 -6.12
N VAL A 22 9.25 -3.21 -5.70
CA VAL A 22 8.55 -1.92 -5.55
C VAL A 22 8.29 -1.30 -6.92
N LEU A 23 7.06 -0.85 -7.13
CA LEU A 23 6.68 0.00 -8.26
C LEU A 23 6.48 1.43 -7.76
N ILE A 24 6.95 2.37 -8.57
CA ILE A 24 6.69 3.80 -8.34
C ILE A 24 5.59 4.23 -9.30
N CYS A 25 4.52 4.81 -8.78
CA CYS A 25 3.42 5.31 -9.60
C CYS A 25 3.33 6.83 -9.47
N HIS A 26 3.39 7.52 -10.62
CA HIS A 26 3.37 8.98 -10.72
C HIS A 26 2.00 9.53 -11.15
N CYS A 27 0.96 8.70 -11.22
CA CYS A 27 -0.36 9.18 -11.66
C CYS A 27 -0.89 10.26 -10.71
N GLU A 28 -1.80 11.08 -11.22
CA GLU A 28 -2.35 12.21 -10.45
C GLU A 28 -2.96 11.76 -9.13
N GLU A 29 -3.71 10.66 -9.11
CA GLU A 29 -4.33 10.16 -7.90
C GLU A 29 -3.29 9.75 -6.86
N CYS A 30 -2.25 9.01 -7.29
CA CYS A 30 -1.15 8.62 -6.39
C CYS A 30 -0.41 9.84 -5.86
N ARG A 31 -0.14 10.84 -6.71
CA ARG A 31 0.54 12.05 -6.27
C ARG A 31 -0.27 12.81 -5.22
N ARG A 32 -1.56 12.94 -5.41
CA ARG A 32 -2.41 13.67 -4.47
C ARG A 32 -2.62 12.91 -3.17
N TRP A 33 -2.76 11.59 -3.26
CA TRP A 33 -2.95 10.75 -2.07
C TRP A 33 -1.69 10.67 -1.21
N HIS A 34 -0.53 10.46 -1.85
CA HIS A 34 0.75 10.27 -1.14
C HIS A 34 1.55 11.57 -0.94
N GLY A 35 1.17 12.64 -1.58
CA GLY A 35 1.92 13.91 -1.53
C GLY A 35 3.09 13.96 -2.50
N HIS A 36 3.38 12.89 -3.18
CA HIS A 36 4.35 12.75 -4.26
C HIS A 36 4.01 11.45 -5.00
N PHE A 37 4.98 10.74 -5.54
CA PHE A 37 4.71 9.42 -6.12
C PHE A 37 4.31 8.42 -5.04
N SER A 38 3.69 7.31 -5.44
CA SER A 38 3.50 6.16 -4.56
C SER A 38 4.64 5.17 -4.75
N ALA A 39 5.09 4.55 -3.66
CA ALA A 39 6.04 3.44 -3.69
C ALA A 39 5.32 2.24 -3.07
N SER A 40 5.01 1.23 -3.87
CA SER A 40 4.23 0.09 -3.41
C SER A 40 4.84 -1.24 -3.78
N THR A 41 4.71 -2.18 -2.88
CA THR A 41 4.83 -3.60 -3.13
C THR A 41 3.43 -4.21 -3.23
N ALA A 42 3.34 -5.50 -3.44
CA ALA A 42 2.07 -6.22 -3.41
C ALA A 42 2.27 -7.61 -2.86
N ALA A 43 1.22 -8.11 -2.23
CA ALA A 43 1.14 -9.48 -1.72
C ALA A 43 -0.13 -10.13 -2.23
N LYS A 44 -0.19 -11.46 -2.19
CA LYS A 44 -1.46 -12.15 -2.35
C LYS A 44 -2.36 -11.76 -1.19
N ARG A 45 -3.63 -11.54 -1.48
CA ARG A 45 -4.62 -11.12 -0.49
C ARG A 45 -4.65 -12.07 0.72
N ASP A 46 -4.58 -13.37 0.46
CA ASP A 46 -4.65 -14.39 1.50
C ASP A 46 -3.39 -14.43 2.39
N ASP A 47 -2.30 -13.83 1.95
CA ASP A 47 -1.05 -13.77 2.72
C ASP A 47 -1.02 -12.59 3.70
N LEU A 48 -1.90 -11.61 3.54
CA LEU A 48 -1.96 -10.42 4.40
C LEU A 48 -2.84 -10.69 5.60
N VAL A 49 -2.28 -10.51 6.79
CA VAL A 49 -2.98 -10.62 8.07
C VAL A 49 -2.94 -9.27 8.78
N LEU A 50 -4.10 -8.70 9.08
CA LEU A 50 -4.19 -7.47 9.85
C LEU A 50 -4.14 -7.84 11.33
N VAL A 51 -3.05 -7.46 11.99
CA VAL A 51 -2.78 -7.78 13.41
C VAL A 51 -3.42 -6.74 14.32
N GLU A 52 -3.33 -5.47 13.94
CA GLU A 52 -3.95 -4.35 14.64
C GLU A 52 -4.64 -3.46 13.62
N GLN A 53 -5.91 -3.20 13.78
CA GLN A 53 -6.66 -2.41 12.81
C GLN A 53 -7.55 -1.33 13.44
N THR A 54 -7.27 -0.94 14.67
CA THR A 54 -8.05 0.11 15.35
C THR A 54 -7.99 1.45 14.63
N GLY A 55 -6.86 1.76 13.97
CA GLY A 55 -6.71 2.98 13.20
C GLY A 55 -7.10 2.86 11.73
N LEU A 56 -7.35 1.66 11.23
CA LEU A 56 -7.55 1.44 9.80
C LEU A 56 -8.88 1.98 9.34
N LYS A 57 -8.83 2.85 8.31
CA LYS A 57 -10.00 3.37 7.63
C LYS A 57 -9.84 3.19 6.13
N TRP A 58 -10.94 2.89 5.45
CA TRP A 58 -10.98 2.69 4.01
C TRP A 58 -11.80 3.79 3.36
N ILE A 59 -11.32 4.27 2.22
CA ILE A 59 -12.09 5.18 1.35
C ILE A 59 -12.06 4.64 -0.08
N ASP A 60 -13.08 4.96 -0.84
CA ASP A 60 -13.11 4.60 -2.26
C ASP A 60 -12.13 5.48 -3.04
N SER A 61 -11.42 4.86 -3.98
CA SER A 61 -10.53 5.55 -4.90
C SER A 61 -11.37 6.08 -6.06
N PRO A 62 -11.64 7.41 -6.14
CA PRO A 62 -12.70 7.93 -6.99
C PRO A 62 -12.43 7.83 -8.49
N ARG A 63 -11.17 7.67 -8.88
CA ARG A 63 -10.77 7.64 -10.29
C ARG A 63 -10.26 6.28 -10.74
N SER A 64 -10.35 5.26 -9.90
CA SER A 64 -9.85 3.93 -10.23
C SER A 64 -10.89 3.15 -11.03
N ASP A 65 -10.53 2.75 -12.24
CA ASP A 65 -11.36 1.85 -13.05
C ASP A 65 -11.47 0.47 -12.40
N ALA A 66 -10.52 0.12 -11.54
CA ALA A 66 -10.53 -1.14 -10.78
C ALA A 66 -11.47 -1.09 -9.57
N ARG A 67 -12.17 0.01 -9.35
CA ARG A 67 -13.04 0.22 -8.18
C ARG A 67 -12.32 -0.05 -6.87
N ALA A 68 -11.05 0.31 -6.81
CA ALA A 68 -10.20 0.10 -5.66
C ALA A 68 -10.60 1.00 -4.50
N ARG A 69 -10.30 0.54 -3.31
CA ARG A 69 -10.34 1.37 -2.11
C ARG A 69 -8.94 1.55 -1.55
N ARG A 70 -8.77 2.61 -0.79
CA ARG A 70 -7.49 2.94 -0.16
C ARG A 70 -7.61 2.84 1.34
N GLY A 71 -6.66 2.12 1.96
CA GLY A 71 -6.58 1.98 3.40
C GLY A 71 -5.51 2.89 3.98
N PHE A 72 -5.84 3.57 5.06
CA PHE A 72 -4.93 4.48 5.74
C PHE A 72 -5.22 4.47 7.25
N CYS A 73 -4.27 4.99 8.02
CA CYS A 73 -4.48 5.14 9.46
C CYS A 73 -5.17 6.47 9.74
N ALA A 74 -6.36 6.42 10.34
CA ALA A 74 -7.10 7.63 10.69
C ALA A 74 -6.47 8.38 11.88
N GLU A 75 -5.61 7.71 12.66
CA GLU A 75 -4.93 8.32 13.79
C GLU A 75 -3.70 9.13 13.38
N CYS A 76 -2.86 8.59 12.49
CA CYS A 76 -1.62 9.26 12.07
C CYS A 76 -1.58 9.68 10.59
N GLY A 77 -2.54 9.25 9.78
CA GLY A 77 -2.62 9.61 8.37
C GLY A 77 -1.75 8.79 7.43
N SER A 78 -1.02 7.77 7.92
CA SER A 78 -0.19 6.95 7.05
C SER A 78 -1.01 6.25 5.98
N SER A 79 -0.59 6.34 4.71
CA SER A 79 -1.14 5.53 3.64
C SER A 79 -0.59 4.11 3.74
N LEU A 80 -1.44 3.10 3.61
CA LEU A 80 -1.05 1.70 3.82
C LEU A 80 -1.37 0.81 2.64
N PHE A 81 -2.62 0.82 2.15
CA PHE A 81 -3.09 -0.20 1.20
C PHE A 81 -3.84 0.41 0.02
N TRP A 82 -3.69 -0.24 -1.13
CA TRP A 82 -4.54 -0.04 -2.30
C TRP A 82 -5.16 -1.39 -2.63
N ASP A 83 -6.48 -1.47 -2.53
CA ASP A 83 -7.22 -2.73 -2.55
C ASP A 83 -8.20 -2.76 -3.71
N PRO A 84 -7.81 -3.32 -4.87
CA PRO A 84 -8.73 -3.57 -5.98
C PRO A 84 -9.52 -4.85 -5.72
N PRO A 85 -10.86 -4.80 -5.61
CA PRO A 85 -11.66 -5.93 -5.11
C PRO A 85 -11.63 -7.17 -6.02
N ASP A 86 -11.41 -6.96 -7.32
CA ASP A 86 -11.46 -8.04 -8.30
C ASP A 86 -10.09 -8.68 -8.56
N ARG A 87 -9.06 -8.32 -7.80
CA ARG A 87 -7.72 -8.89 -7.93
C ARG A 87 -7.36 -9.75 -6.74
N GLY A 88 -6.58 -10.79 -6.99
CA GLY A 88 -6.06 -11.67 -5.95
C GLY A 88 -4.93 -11.07 -5.13
N THR A 89 -4.50 -9.84 -5.44
CA THR A 89 -3.42 -9.15 -4.76
C THR A 89 -3.89 -7.83 -4.18
N ILE A 90 -3.17 -7.37 -3.15
CA ILE A 90 -3.36 -6.07 -2.53
C ILE A 90 -2.02 -5.34 -2.52
N SER A 91 -2.02 -4.05 -2.85
CA SER A 91 -0.82 -3.23 -2.82
C SER A 91 -0.60 -2.68 -1.42
N ILE A 92 0.65 -2.61 -1.02
CA ILE A 92 1.08 -2.16 0.31
C ILE A 92 2.10 -1.03 0.10
N ALA A 93 1.92 0.07 0.81
CA ALA A 93 2.90 1.16 0.80
C ALA A 93 4.25 0.63 1.33
N ALA A 94 5.27 0.63 0.48
CA ALA A 94 6.53 -0.06 0.77
C ALA A 94 7.24 0.47 2.01
N GLY A 95 7.11 1.76 2.29
CA GLY A 95 7.73 2.40 3.46
C GLY A 95 7.13 1.98 4.80
N THR A 96 5.98 1.31 4.81
CA THR A 96 5.37 0.81 6.05
C THR A 96 5.92 -0.54 6.48
N LEU A 97 6.71 -1.22 5.64
CA LEU A 97 7.37 -2.48 6.00
C LEU A 97 8.50 -2.25 6.98
N ASP A 98 8.65 -3.17 7.91
CA ASP A 98 9.71 -3.13 8.92
C ASP A 98 11.03 -3.67 8.38
N GLY A 99 12.13 -3.05 8.80
CA GLY A 99 13.48 -3.54 8.54
C GLY A 99 13.90 -3.49 7.07
N ASP A 100 14.96 -4.20 6.75
CA ASP A 100 15.45 -4.35 5.39
C ASP A 100 14.73 -5.52 4.72
N THR A 101 13.89 -5.19 3.74
CA THR A 101 13.08 -6.17 3.03
C THR A 101 13.81 -6.80 1.85
N GLY A 102 14.93 -6.22 1.41
CA GLY A 102 15.61 -6.62 0.18
C GLY A 102 14.87 -6.27 -1.10
N LEU A 103 13.73 -5.63 -1.02
CA LEU A 103 12.96 -5.22 -2.20
C LEU A 103 13.65 -4.08 -2.94
N ARG A 104 13.52 -4.07 -4.26
CA ARG A 104 14.11 -3.05 -5.12
C ARG A 104 13.03 -2.36 -5.93
N ILE A 105 13.27 -1.11 -6.31
CA ILE A 105 12.43 -0.38 -7.26
C ILE A 105 12.73 -0.92 -8.66
N THR A 106 11.73 -1.45 -9.34
CA THR A 106 11.89 -2.09 -10.65
C THR A 106 11.14 -1.40 -11.78
N ALA A 107 10.20 -0.52 -11.47
CA ALA A 107 9.43 0.17 -12.51
C ALA A 107 8.87 1.51 -12.02
N HIS A 108 8.68 2.41 -12.99
CA HIS A 108 8.00 3.69 -12.80
C HIS A 108 6.83 3.75 -13.78
N TRP A 109 5.62 3.95 -13.26
CA TRP A 109 4.39 4.03 -14.03
C TRP A 109 3.88 5.47 -14.11
N TYR A 110 3.29 5.83 -15.24
CA TYR A 110 2.66 7.13 -15.47
C TYR A 110 3.62 8.31 -15.26
N VAL A 111 4.87 8.17 -15.70
CA VAL A 111 5.89 9.21 -15.54
C VAL A 111 5.53 10.53 -16.25
N SER A 112 4.67 10.46 -17.28
CA SER A 112 4.19 11.66 -17.95
C SER A 112 3.32 12.55 -17.05
N GLN A 113 2.84 12.02 -15.93
CA GLN A 113 2.05 12.75 -14.94
C GLN A 113 2.87 13.19 -13.72
N ALA A 114 4.16 12.89 -13.74
CA ALA A 114 5.04 13.19 -12.61
C ALA A 114 5.13 14.70 -12.33
#